data_d3b0e3f3557c29e10547b48d06d71821
#
_entry.id   d3b0e3f3557c29e10547b48d06d71821
#
_cell.length_a   1.000
_cell.length_b   1.000
_cell.length_c   1.000
_cell.angle_alpha   90.00
_cell.angle_beta   90.00
_cell.angle_gamma   90.00
#
_symmetry.space_group_name_H-M   'P 1'
#
loop_
_entity.id
_entity.type
_entity.pdbx_description
1 polymer ?
#
loop_
_entity_poly.entity_id
_entity_poly.type
_entity_poly.pdbx_seq_one_letter_code
_entity_poly.pdbx_strand_id
1 'polypeptide(L)'
;MLTYPNAKINLGLNITEKRPDGYHNLETVFYPIPLQDAIEVTRHEGNQPYTLKIKGVNIEGEPDNNLVIKAYDLLKKDFSTMPSVDIHMYKHIPTGAGLGGGSADAAFMIKLLNEKFNLQLSTEKMEEYASRLGADCAFFVRNQPVFATGIGNIFEPIELSLKGYHLVLVKPDIFVSTKDAYANVTPKHPETSLKEIIQAPIETWKKTMKNDFEESVFMKFPEIAAIKDKLYDLGAIYASMS
;
A
#
# COMPACT_ATOMS: atom_id res chain seq x y z
N MET A 1 -23.49 -2.74 0.58
CA MET A 1 -22.68 -1.93 -0.35
C MET A 1 -21.37 -2.63 -0.58
N LEU A 2 -20.86 -2.64 -1.79
CA LEU A 2 -19.66 -3.38 -2.19
C LEU A 2 -18.61 -2.39 -2.73
N THR A 3 -17.34 -2.62 -2.39
CA THR A 3 -16.18 -1.85 -2.90
C THR A 3 -15.01 -2.79 -3.21
N TYR A 4 -14.07 -2.31 -4.02
CA TYR A 4 -12.93 -3.09 -4.50
C TYR A 4 -11.61 -2.37 -4.19
N PRO A 5 -11.05 -2.56 -2.97
CA PRO A 5 -9.75 -2.04 -2.61
C PRO A 5 -8.67 -2.58 -3.54
N ASN A 6 -7.87 -1.70 -4.12
CA ASN A 6 -6.79 -2.09 -5.01
C ASN A 6 -5.41 -1.98 -4.36
N ALA A 7 -4.46 -2.75 -4.88
CA ALA A 7 -3.06 -2.70 -4.46
C ALA A 7 -2.32 -1.45 -4.97
N LYS A 8 -1.14 -1.20 -4.44
CA LYS A 8 -0.13 -0.27 -4.98
C LYS A 8 1.18 -0.98 -5.23
N ILE A 9 2.01 -0.39 -6.06
CA ILE A 9 3.44 -0.70 -6.16
C ILE A 9 4.27 0.53 -5.84
N ASN A 10 5.53 0.30 -5.47
CA ASN A 10 6.55 1.33 -5.38
C ASN A 10 7.34 1.36 -6.71
N LEU A 11 7.40 2.51 -7.36
CA LEU A 11 8.31 2.74 -8.48
C LEU A 11 9.52 3.48 -7.95
N GLY A 12 10.60 2.73 -7.71
CA GLY A 12 11.76 3.18 -6.98
C GLY A 12 11.49 3.40 -5.49
N LEU A 13 12.57 3.39 -4.71
CA LEU A 13 12.56 3.75 -3.30
C LEU A 13 13.98 4.15 -2.88
N ASN A 14 14.16 5.37 -2.41
CA ASN A 14 15.42 5.86 -1.88
C ASN A 14 15.26 6.16 -0.38
N ILE A 15 16.17 5.67 0.43
CA ILE A 15 16.26 6.01 1.86
C ILE A 15 17.19 7.20 2.00
N THR A 16 16.63 8.36 2.31
CA THR A 16 17.35 9.64 2.23
C THR A 16 18.05 10.02 3.52
N GLU A 17 17.48 9.65 4.68
CA GLU A 17 18.00 10.06 5.99
C GLU A 17 17.55 9.11 7.09
N LYS A 18 18.41 8.90 8.10
CA LYS A 18 18.00 8.28 9.37
C LYS A 18 17.60 9.36 10.38
N ARG A 19 16.39 9.26 10.90
CA ARG A 19 15.83 10.23 11.84
C ARG A 19 16.22 9.94 13.29
N PRO A 20 16.22 10.97 14.17
CA PRO A 20 16.48 10.77 15.60
C PRO A 20 15.46 9.86 16.31
N ASP A 21 14.23 9.76 15.80
CA ASP A 21 13.15 8.92 16.32
C ASP A 21 13.28 7.43 15.95
N GLY A 22 14.36 7.09 15.21
CA GLY A 22 14.64 5.72 14.76
C GLY A 22 14.02 5.34 13.42
N TYR A 23 13.13 6.15 12.88
CA TYR A 23 12.58 6.00 11.53
C TYR A 23 13.57 6.50 10.46
N HIS A 24 13.22 6.28 9.21
CA HIS A 24 13.97 6.80 8.06
C HIS A 24 13.09 7.67 7.19
N ASN A 25 13.64 8.80 6.74
CA ASN A 25 13.05 9.54 5.63
C ASN A 25 13.35 8.78 4.34
N LEU A 26 12.38 8.76 3.47
CA LEU A 26 12.45 8.11 2.16
C LEU A 26 11.82 8.98 1.08
N GLU A 27 12.11 8.65 -0.16
CA GLU A 27 11.29 9.05 -1.30
C GLU A 27 10.93 7.82 -2.12
N THR A 28 9.71 7.77 -2.60
CA THR A 28 9.18 6.71 -3.49
C THR A 28 8.04 7.24 -4.33
N VAL A 29 7.68 6.53 -5.38
CA VAL A 29 6.45 6.78 -6.11
C VAL A 29 5.46 5.67 -5.84
N PHE A 30 4.31 5.98 -5.25
CA PHE A 30 3.20 5.04 -5.16
C PHE A 30 2.35 5.09 -6.41
N TYR A 31 2.14 3.91 -6.99
CA TYR A 31 1.31 3.75 -8.17
C TYR A 31 0.22 2.70 -7.92
N PRO A 32 -1.07 3.07 -8.03
CA PRO A 32 -2.17 2.12 -7.84
C PRO A 32 -2.25 1.13 -9.00
N ILE A 33 -2.51 -0.13 -8.70
CA ILE A 33 -2.61 -1.21 -9.70
C ILE A 33 -3.93 -1.97 -9.57
N PRO A 34 -4.48 -2.57 -10.65
CA PRO A 34 -5.80 -3.20 -10.65
C PRO A 34 -5.83 -4.63 -10.08
N LEU A 35 -4.97 -4.95 -9.10
CA LEU A 35 -5.10 -6.14 -8.28
C LEU A 35 -5.95 -5.77 -7.07
N GLN A 36 -7.10 -6.42 -6.87
CA GLN A 36 -8.14 -5.95 -5.96
C GLN A 36 -8.61 -7.02 -4.99
N ASP A 37 -8.91 -6.57 -3.78
CA ASP A 37 -9.76 -7.27 -2.82
C ASP A 37 -11.23 -6.89 -3.05
N ALA A 38 -12.16 -7.49 -2.30
CA ALA A 38 -13.55 -7.06 -2.27
C ALA A 38 -14.02 -6.93 -0.82
N ILE A 39 -14.76 -5.86 -0.52
CA ILE A 39 -15.36 -5.62 0.79
C ILE A 39 -16.83 -5.30 0.60
N GLU A 40 -17.69 -6.11 1.20
CA GLU A 40 -19.12 -5.85 1.30
C GLU A 40 -19.49 -5.50 2.73
N VAL A 41 -20.29 -4.45 2.89
CA VAL A 41 -20.85 -4.05 4.18
C VAL A 41 -22.38 -3.99 4.09
N THR A 42 -23.03 -4.72 5.00
CA THR A 42 -24.48 -4.68 5.22
C THR A 42 -24.79 -4.21 6.63
N ARG A 43 -26.06 -3.86 6.91
CA ARG A 43 -26.48 -3.59 8.29
C ARG A 43 -26.56 -4.89 9.06
N HIS A 44 -26.08 -4.87 10.30
CA HIS A 44 -26.22 -5.99 11.23
C HIS A 44 -27.42 -5.76 12.15
N GLU A 45 -28.26 -6.80 12.34
CA GLU A 45 -29.47 -6.73 13.19
C GLU A 45 -29.25 -7.38 14.56
N GLY A 46 -28.00 -7.68 14.94
CA GLY A 46 -27.65 -8.29 16.24
C GLY A 46 -27.18 -7.29 17.28
N ASN A 47 -26.81 -7.82 18.45
CA ASN A 47 -26.30 -7.02 19.58
C ASN A 47 -24.79 -6.68 19.47
N GLN A 48 -24.08 -7.30 18.53
CA GLN A 48 -22.65 -7.02 18.32
C GLN A 48 -22.49 -5.79 17.44
N PRO A 49 -21.44 -4.98 17.64
CA PRO A 49 -21.19 -3.80 16.82
C PRO A 49 -20.84 -4.16 15.38
N TYR A 50 -20.23 -5.30 15.15
CA TYR A 50 -19.91 -5.82 13.83
C TYR A 50 -19.78 -7.34 13.82
N THR A 51 -19.86 -7.92 12.62
CA THR A 51 -19.33 -9.26 12.32
C THR A 51 -18.32 -9.15 11.18
N LEU A 52 -17.30 -10.01 11.17
CA LEU A 52 -16.28 -10.05 10.11
C LEU A 52 -16.14 -11.48 9.58
N LYS A 53 -16.32 -11.64 8.26
CA LYS A 53 -16.08 -12.90 7.56
C LYS A 53 -15.07 -12.66 6.46
N ILE A 54 -13.94 -13.39 6.50
CA ILE A 54 -12.86 -13.27 5.51
C ILE A 54 -12.77 -14.58 4.73
N LYS A 55 -12.63 -14.47 3.41
CA LYS A 55 -12.33 -15.56 2.48
C LYS A 55 -11.14 -15.17 1.60
N GLY A 56 -10.56 -16.15 0.87
CA GLY A 56 -9.42 -15.96 -0.03
C GLY A 56 -8.09 -16.17 0.68
N VAL A 57 -7.14 -15.26 0.47
CA VAL A 57 -5.80 -15.32 1.09
C VAL A 57 -5.94 -15.23 2.62
N ASN A 58 -5.27 -16.17 3.31
CA ASN A 58 -5.28 -16.17 4.77
C ASN A 58 -4.62 -14.92 5.35
N ILE A 59 -5.28 -14.31 6.33
CA ILE A 59 -4.74 -13.19 7.12
C ILE A 59 -4.43 -13.76 8.51
N GLU A 60 -3.17 -13.71 8.89
CA GLU A 60 -2.76 -14.06 10.26
C GLU A 60 -3.14 -12.96 11.24
N GLY A 61 -3.51 -13.34 12.45
CA GLY A 61 -3.80 -12.44 13.57
C GLY A 61 -5.26 -12.46 14.02
N GLU A 62 -5.50 -11.76 15.14
CA GLU A 62 -6.84 -11.63 15.73
C GLU A 62 -7.73 -10.72 14.88
N PRO A 63 -9.03 -11.04 14.72
CA PRO A 63 -9.98 -10.23 13.95
C PRO A 63 -9.99 -8.75 14.34
N ASP A 64 -9.89 -8.43 15.63
CA ASP A 64 -9.93 -7.06 16.15
C ASP A 64 -8.68 -6.23 15.75
N ASN A 65 -7.61 -6.90 15.33
CA ASN A 65 -6.42 -6.25 14.80
C ASN A 65 -6.53 -5.90 13.31
N ASN A 66 -7.60 -6.37 12.63
CA ASN A 66 -7.82 -6.07 11.24
C ASN A 66 -8.09 -4.57 11.04
N LEU A 67 -7.39 -3.96 10.07
CA LEU A 67 -7.50 -2.52 9.82
C LEU A 67 -8.90 -2.09 9.36
N VAL A 68 -9.69 -2.99 8.77
CA VAL A 68 -11.09 -2.74 8.41
C VAL A 68 -11.95 -2.55 9.66
N ILE A 69 -11.73 -3.36 10.71
CA ILE A 69 -12.41 -3.21 11.99
C ILE A 69 -11.98 -1.92 12.68
N LYS A 70 -10.67 -1.65 12.71
CA LYS A 70 -10.13 -0.39 13.27
C LYS A 70 -10.71 0.85 12.55
N ALA A 71 -10.92 0.77 11.24
CA ALA A 71 -11.56 1.83 10.47
C ALA A 71 -13.04 2.03 10.88
N TYR A 72 -13.78 0.93 11.05
CA TYR A 72 -15.15 0.99 11.55
C TYR A 72 -15.21 1.60 12.95
N ASP A 73 -14.41 1.10 13.90
CA ASP A 73 -14.41 1.56 15.30
C ASP A 73 -14.02 3.04 15.40
N LEU A 74 -13.04 3.46 14.58
CA LEU A 74 -12.59 4.83 14.53
C LEU A 74 -13.72 5.79 14.11
N LEU A 75 -14.49 5.43 13.08
CA LEU A 75 -15.65 6.21 12.65
C LEU A 75 -16.82 6.09 13.63
N LYS A 76 -17.09 4.90 14.17
CA LYS A 76 -18.17 4.67 15.14
C LYS A 76 -18.01 5.51 16.40
N LYS A 77 -16.77 5.78 16.83
CA LYS A 77 -16.46 6.64 17.97
C LYS A 77 -16.96 8.07 17.76
N ASP A 78 -16.77 8.61 16.55
CA ASP A 78 -17.13 9.99 16.21
C ASP A 78 -18.58 10.08 15.68
N PHE A 79 -19.11 8.99 15.10
CA PHE A 79 -20.48 8.86 14.56
C PHE A 79 -21.25 7.80 15.32
N SER A 80 -21.62 8.08 16.57
CA SER A 80 -22.28 7.12 17.49
C SER A 80 -23.61 6.57 16.94
N THR A 81 -24.30 7.30 16.07
CA THR A 81 -25.54 6.88 15.41
C THR A 81 -25.33 5.89 14.26
N MET A 82 -24.08 5.68 13.80
CA MET A 82 -23.78 4.70 12.76
C MET A 82 -24.21 3.30 13.23
N PRO A 83 -24.99 2.54 12.42
CA PRO A 83 -25.48 1.23 12.85
C PRO A 83 -24.38 0.17 12.93
N SER A 84 -24.69 -0.95 13.57
CA SER A 84 -23.88 -2.17 13.51
C SER A 84 -23.82 -2.71 12.07
N VAL A 85 -22.74 -3.42 11.75
CA VAL A 85 -22.47 -3.87 10.38
C VAL A 85 -22.01 -5.32 10.29
N ASP A 86 -22.43 -6.01 9.23
CA ASP A 86 -21.79 -7.25 8.77
C ASP A 86 -20.79 -6.90 7.68
N ILE A 87 -19.55 -7.38 7.84
CA ILE A 87 -18.45 -7.14 6.93
C ILE A 87 -18.03 -8.46 6.30
N HIS A 88 -18.12 -8.55 5.00
CA HIS A 88 -17.61 -9.68 4.23
C HIS A 88 -16.43 -9.24 3.38
N MET A 89 -15.28 -9.89 3.56
CA MET A 89 -14.06 -9.61 2.80
C MET A 89 -13.67 -10.80 1.96
N TYR A 90 -13.27 -10.54 0.74
CA TYR A 90 -12.56 -11.52 -0.10
C TYR A 90 -11.17 -11.00 -0.38
N LYS A 91 -10.15 -11.65 0.20
CA LYS A 91 -8.75 -11.27 0.06
C LYS A 91 -8.13 -11.95 -1.14
N HIS A 92 -7.61 -11.15 -2.04
CA HIS A 92 -6.86 -11.59 -3.22
C HIS A 92 -5.45 -11.00 -3.23
N ILE A 93 -5.28 -9.79 -2.69
CA ILE A 93 -3.96 -9.15 -2.55
C ILE A 93 -3.14 -9.91 -1.51
N PRO A 94 -1.94 -10.43 -1.86
CA PRO A 94 -1.08 -11.13 -0.91
C PRO A 94 -0.71 -10.24 0.28
N THR A 95 -0.75 -10.81 1.49
CA THR A 95 -0.32 -10.13 2.71
C THR A 95 1.20 -10.10 2.84
N GLY A 96 1.75 -9.03 3.43
CA GLY A 96 3.20 -8.90 3.67
C GLY A 96 4.04 -8.78 2.39
N ALA A 97 3.44 -8.40 1.27
CA ALA A 97 4.08 -8.34 -0.04
C ALA A 97 4.44 -6.90 -0.50
N GLY A 98 4.40 -5.90 0.40
CA GLY A 98 4.67 -4.51 0.02
C GLY A 98 3.55 -3.82 -0.81
N LEU A 99 2.47 -4.54 -1.11
CA LEU A 99 1.39 -4.10 -2.01
C LEU A 99 0.32 -3.21 -1.36
N GLY A 100 0.41 -2.94 -0.07
CA GLY A 100 -0.50 -2.05 0.65
C GLY A 100 -1.92 -2.57 0.83
N GLY A 101 -2.17 -3.88 0.65
CA GLY A 101 -3.53 -4.45 0.65
C GLY A 101 -4.35 -4.13 1.90
N GLY A 102 -3.79 -4.33 3.11
CA GLY A 102 -4.48 -4.00 4.35
C GLY A 102 -4.77 -2.51 4.52
N SER A 103 -3.84 -1.65 4.07
CA SER A 103 -4.02 -0.19 4.07
C SER A 103 -5.11 0.25 3.08
N ALA A 104 -5.16 -0.41 1.92
CA ALA A 104 -6.21 -0.21 0.93
C ALA A 104 -7.58 -0.59 1.52
N ASP A 105 -7.69 -1.77 2.13
CA ASP A 105 -8.91 -2.25 2.76
C ASP A 105 -9.44 -1.22 3.78
N ALA A 106 -8.56 -0.70 4.63
CA ALA A 106 -8.92 0.30 5.63
C ALA A 106 -9.43 1.61 5.02
N ALA A 107 -8.72 2.15 4.05
CA ALA A 107 -9.12 3.40 3.39
C ALA A 107 -10.44 3.25 2.62
N PHE A 108 -10.59 2.14 1.90
CA PHE A 108 -11.83 1.84 1.18
C PHE A 108 -12.99 1.57 2.14
N MET A 109 -12.74 0.99 3.31
CA MET A 109 -13.77 0.85 4.36
C MET A 109 -14.25 2.22 4.84
N ILE A 110 -13.34 3.18 5.08
CA ILE A 110 -13.72 4.56 5.44
C ILE A 110 -14.59 5.18 4.35
N LYS A 111 -14.19 5.09 3.08
CA LYS A 111 -14.96 5.61 1.93
C LYS A 111 -16.34 4.95 1.83
N LEU A 112 -16.40 3.62 1.98
CA LEU A 112 -17.64 2.85 1.89
C LEU A 112 -18.59 3.22 3.02
N LEU A 113 -18.11 3.36 4.26
CA LEU A 113 -18.94 3.76 5.40
C LEU A 113 -19.42 5.21 5.27
N ASN A 114 -18.55 6.11 4.78
CA ASN A 114 -18.90 7.50 4.50
C ASN A 114 -20.08 7.58 3.52
N GLU A 115 -20.01 6.85 2.41
CA GLU A 115 -21.06 6.81 1.39
C GLU A 115 -22.32 6.10 1.91
N LYS A 116 -22.16 4.89 2.47
CA LYS A 116 -23.28 4.06 2.93
C LYS A 116 -24.15 4.72 3.99
N PHE A 117 -23.52 5.45 4.91
CA PHE A 117 -24.21 6.08 6.05
C PHE A 117 -24.29 7.61 5.94
N ASN A 118 -23.89 8.16 4.78
CA ASN A 118 -23.93 9.59 4.49
C ASN A 118 -23.28 10.44 5.60
N LEU A 119 -22.05 10.07 5.99
CA LEU A 119 -21.31 10.74 7.07
C LEU A 119 -20.81 12.13 6.68
N GLN A 120 -20.88 12.47 5.39
CA GLN A 120 -20.49 13.78 4.83
C GLN A 120 -19.03 14.16 5.10
N LEU A 121 -18.13 13.16 5.17
CA LEU A 121 -16.71 13.40 5.29
C LEU A 121 -16.13 13.91 3.96
N SER A 122 -15.38 15.00 4.02
CA SER A 122 -14.58 15.44 2.89
C SER A 122 -13.41 14.47 2.63
N THR A 123 -12.78 14.58 1.46
CA THR A 123 -11.59 13.79 1.12
C THR A 123 -10.47 13.98 2.15
N GLU A 124 -10.19 15.22 2.54
CA GLU A 124 -9.17 15.57 3.52
C GLU A 124 -9.48 14.95 4.89
N LYS A 125 -10.76 14.93 5.28
CA LYS A 125 -11.17 14.31 6.54
C LYS A 125 -11.06 12.79 6.51
N MET A 126 -11.34 12.17 5.37
CA MET A 126 -11.10 10.73 5.17
C MET A 126 -9.58 10.41 5.21
N GLU A 127 -8.73 11.26 4.64
CA GLU A 127 -7.27 11.13 4.72
C GLU A 127 -6.76 11.24 6.16
N GLU A 128 -7.32 12.17 6.96
CA GLU A 128 -7.01 12.30 8.39
C GLU A 128 -7.36 11.01 9.17
N TYR A 129 -8.55 10.44 8.94
CA TYR A 129 -8.91 9.16 9.54
C TYR A 129 -7.99 8.03 9.09
N ALA A 130 -7.71 7.94 7.80
CA ALA A 130 -6.87 6.89 7.22
C ALA A 130 -5.44 6.95 7.77
N SER A 131 -4.84 8.15 7.91
CA SER A 131 -3.48 8.32 8.44
C SER A 131 -3.31 7.84 9.88
N ARG A 132 -4.38 7.79 10.67
CA ARG A 132 -4.38 7.24 12.03
C ARG A 132 -4.33 5.71 12.06
N LEU A 133 -4.64 5.05 10.94
CA LEU A 133 -4.64 3.59 10.82
C LEU A 133 -3.31 3.04 10.31
N GLY A 134 -2.59 3.81 9.50
CA GLY A 134 -1.28 3.44 8.96
C GLY A 134 -0.75 4.45 7.96
N ALA A 135 0.58 4.46 7.76
CA ALA A 135 1.27 5.44 6.92
C ALA A 135 0.76 5.43 5.46
N ASP A 136 0.53 4.24 4.90
CA ASP A 136 0.08 4.08 3.51
C ASP A 136 -1.43 4.26 3.34
N CYS A 137 -2.23 4.29 4.43
CA CYS A 137 -3.70 4.27 4.31
C CYS A 137 -4.24 5.52 3.61
N ALA A 138 -3.70 6.70 3.93
CA ALA A 138 -4.16 7.96 3.36
C ALA A 138 -3.97 8.03 1.84
N PHE A 139 -2.94 7.36 1.29
CA PHE A 139 -2.73 7.24 -0.15
C PHE A 139 -3.97 6.70 -0.88
N PHE A 140 -4.61 5.65 -0.32
CA PHE A 140 -5.73 4.97 -0.97
C PHE A 140 -7.05 5.74 -0.93
N VAL A 141 -7.10 6.86 -0.21
CA VAL A 141 -8.29 7.73 -0.22
C VAL A 141 -8.43 8.39 -1.58
N ARG A 142 -7.39 9.07 -2.07
CA ARG A 142 -7.36 9.63 -3.44
C ARG A 142 -7.04 8.59 -4.49
N ASN A 143 -6.19 7.61 -4.14
CA ASN A 143 -5.88 6.46 -4.98
C ASN A 143 -5.36 6.86 -6.37
N GLN A 144 -4.42 7.78 -6.41
CA GLN A 144 -3.77 8.32 -7.61
C GLN A 144 -2.25 8.19 -7.47
N PRO A 145 -1.48 8.20 -8.58
CA PRO A 145 -0.03 8.24 -8.50
C PRO A 145 0.45 9.45 -7.67
N VAL A 146 1.35 9.19 -6.73
CA VAL A 146 1.93 10.24 -5.87
C VAL A 146 3.43 10.04 -5.71
N PHE A 147 4.16 11.13 -5.59
CA PHE A 147 5.48 11.15 -5.00
C PHE A 147 5.33 11.23 -3.48
N ALA A 148 5.86 10.23 -2.78
CA ALA A 148 5.75 10.09 -1.34
C ALA A 148 7.09 10.37 -0.67
N THR A 149 7.08 11.17 0.39
CA THR A 149 8.24 11.54 1.20
C THR A 149 7.97 11.36 2.69
N GLY A 150 8.89 11.84 3.55
CA GLY A 150 8.83 11.60 4.99
C GLY A 150 9.07 10.11 5.28
N ILE A 151 8.24 9.51 6.10
CA ILE A 151 8.24 8.05 6.33
C ILE A 151 7.35 7.29 5.33
N GLY A 152 7.05 7.89 4.15
CA GLY A 152 6.08 7.40 3.17
C GLY A 152 4.66 7.94 3.38
N ASN A 153 4.51 9.04 4.10
CA ASN A 153 3.22 9.58 4.55
C ASN A 153 2.93 11.02 4.09
N ILE A 154 3.84 11.65 3.37
CA ILE A 154 3.66 12.98 2.78
C ILE A 154 3.52 12.79 1.27
N PHE A 155 2.36 13.13 0.72
CA PHE A 155 2.01 12.83 -0.67
C PHE A 155 1.95 14.10 -1.50
N GLU A 156 2.65 14.08 -2.62
CA GLU A 156 2.55 15.08 -3.68
C GLU A 156 1.97 14.40 -4.93
N PRO A 157 0.82 14.84 -5.46
CA PRO A 157 0.27 14.31 -6.70
C PRO A 157 1.23 14.47 -7.87
N ILE A 158 1.31 13.45 -8.71
CA ILE A 158 2.15 13.45 -9.92
C ILE A 158 1.37 12.97 -11.13
N GLU A 159 1.74 13.48 -12.30
CA GLU A 159 1.23 12.98 -13.56
C GLU A 159 2.09 11.82 -14.05
N LEU A 160 1.59 10.60 -13.86
CA LEU A 160 2.23 9.37 -14.31
C LEU A 160 1.18 8.39 -14.80
N SER A 161 1.37 7.84 -15.99
CA SER A 161 0.50 6.81 -16.55
C SER A 161 1.31 5.66 -17.13
N LEU A 162 1.07 4.46 -16.62
CA LEU A 162 1.58 3.21 -17.20
C LEU A 162 0.57 2.56 -18.15
N LYS A 163 -0.41 3.33 -18.67
CA LYS A 163 -1.38 2.83 -19.64
C LYS A 163 -0.65 2.37 -20.91
N GLY A 164 -0.96 1.15 -21.34
CA GLY A 164 -0.32 0.52 -22.51
C GLY A 164 0.85 -0.39 -22.15
N TYR A 165 1.30 -0.42 -20.89
CA TYR A 165 2.25 -1.39 -20.40
C TYR A 165 1.56 -2.55 -19.67
N HIS A 166 2.20 -3.72 -19.67
CA HIS A 166 1.77 -4.88 -18.90
C HIS A 166 2.60 -4.96 -17.62
N LEU A 167 1.94 -5.14 -16.48
CA LEU A 167 2.57 -5.33 -15.19
C LEU A 167 2.53 -6.83 -14.82
N VAL A 168 3.70 -7.40 -14.54
CA VAL A 168 3.84 -8.76 -14.03
C VAL A 168 4.27 -8.68 -12.56
N LEU A 169 3.47 -9.24 -11.66
CA LEU A 169 3.79 -9.36 -10.24
C LEU A 169 4.25 -10.78 -9.95
N VAL A 170 5.42 -10.92 -9.36
CA VAL A 170 5.96 -12.20 -8.90
C VAL A 170 6.14 -12.12 -7.39
N LYS A 171 5.38 -12.91 -6.65
CA LYS A 171 5.51 -13.04 -5.19
C LYS A 171 6.01 -14.45 -4.88
N PRO A 172 7.32 -14.63 -4.59
CA PRO A 172 7.84 -15.91 -4.11
C PRO A 172 7.32 -16.20 -2.70
N ASP A 173 7.41 -17.46 -2.28
CA ASP A 173 7.07 -17.87 -0.92
C ASP A 173 8.22 -17.55 0.06
N ILE A 174 8.62 -16.30 0.07
CA ILE A 174 9.68 -15.74 0.92
C ILE A 174 9.08 -14.56 1.69
N PHE A 175 9.23 -14.59 3.02
CA PHE A 175 8.86 -13.48 3.87
C PHE A 175 10.07 -12.58 4.15
N VAL A 176 9.97 -11.31 3.78
CA VAL A 176 10.97 -10.28 4.06
C VAL A 176 10.44 -9.36 5.16
N SER A 177 11.08 -9.39 6.32
CA SER A 177 10.70 -8.47 7.40
C SER A 177 11.18 -7.05 7.10
N THR A 178 10.49 -6.04 7.64
CA THR A 178 10.94 -4.63 7.57
C THR A 178 12.37 -4.48 8.12
N LYS A 179 12.70 -5.22 9.18
CA LYS A 179 14.06 -5.23 9.75
C LYS A 179 15.10 -5.72 8.74
N ASP A 180 14.78 -6.76 7.98
CA ASP A 180 15.68 -7.29 6.95
C ASP A 180 15.87 -6.31 5.81
N ALA A 181 14.80 -5.66 5.36
CA ALA A 181 14.86 -4.64 4.32
C ALA A 181 15.79 -3.47 4.70
N TYR A 182 15.74 -3.00 5.94
CA TYR A 182 16.59 -1.90 6.42
C TYR A 182 18.00 -2.31 6.88
N ALA A 183 18.33 -3.61 6.97
CA ALA A 183 19.51 -4.10 7.67
C ALA A 183 20.87 -3.53 7.19
N ASN A 184 21.03 -3.32 5.88
CA ASN A 184 22.27 -2.84 5.28
C ASN A 184 22.08 -1.53 4.51
N VAL A 185 20.96 -0.87 4.69
CA VAL A 185 20.69 0.40 4.00
C VAL A 185 21.55 1.50 4.59
N THR A 186 22.31 2.16 3.73
CA THR A 186 23.03 3.40 4.08
C THR A 186 22.23 4.57 3.51
N PRO A 187 21.58 5.37 4.37
CA PRO A 187 20.79 6.52 3.92
C PRO A 187 21.64 7.51 3.13
N LYS A 188 21.17 7.90 1.96
CA LYS A 188 21.85 8.87 1.10
C LYS A 188 20.84 9.64 0.25
N HIS A 189 20.98 10.95 0.20
CA HIS A 189 20.22 11.75 -0.76
C HIS A 189 20.60 11.32 -2.19
N PRO A 190 19.61 11.02 -3.05
CA PRO A 190 19.90 10.66 -4.44
C PRO A 190 20.42 11.88 -5.21
N GLU A 191 21.24 11.65 -6.23
CA GLU A 191 21.70 12.71 -7.14
C GLU A 191 20.57 13.28 -7.99
N THR A 192 19.62 12.41 -8.34
CA THR A 192 18.41 12.76 -9.09
C THR A 192 17.20 12.17 -8.36
N SER A 193 16.21 13.00 -8.05
CA SER A 193 15.01 12.56 -7.35
C SER A 193 14.17 11.63 -8.22
N LEU A 194 13.48 10.67 -7.57
CA LEU A 194 12.51 9.82 -8.28
C LEU A 194 11.43 10.63 -8.98
N LYS A 195 11.08 11.81 -8.45
CA LYS A 195 10.14 12.74 -9.09
C LYS A 195 10.62 13.22 -10.47
N GLU A 196 11.93 13.37 -10.65
CA GLU A 196 12.53 13.74 -11.94
C GLU A 196 12.67 12.48 -12.83
N ILE A 197 13.12 11.36 -12.26
CA ILE A 197 13.35 10.11 -13.00
C ILE A 197 12.08 9.62 -13.68
N ILE A 198 10.92 9.70 -13.03
CA ILE A 198 9.64 9.24 -13.60
C ILE A 198 9.17 10.06 -14.79
N GLN A 199 9.70 11.27 -15.00
CA GLN A 199 9.39 12.10 -16.18
C GLN A 199 10.15 11.64 -17.44
N ALA A 200 11.21 10.84 -17.25
CA ALA A 200 12.00 10.29 -18.34
C ALA A 200 11.32 9.02 -18.92
N PRO A 201 11.62 8.65 -20.19
CA PRO A 201 11.10 7.44 -20.79
C PRO A 201 11.37 6.19 -19.95
N ILE A 202 10.39 5.28 -19.86
CA ILE A 202 10.47 4.07 -19.01
C ILE A 202 11.67 3.17 -19.37
N GLU A 203 12.14 3.22 -20.61
CA GLU A 203 13.33 2.50 -21.09
C GLU A 203 14.61 2.93 -20.38
N THR A 204 14.62 4.13 -19.78
CA THR A 204 15.77 4.65 -19.01
C THR A 204 15.75 4.16 -17.55
N TRP A 205 14.59 3.76 -17.02
CA TRP A 205 14.38 3.45 -15.60
C TRP A 205 15.27 2.31 -15.11
N LYS A 206 15.56 1.32 -15.96
CA LYS A 206 16.50 0.23 -15.62
C LYS A 206 17.86 0.73 -15.10
N LYS A 207 18.31 1.90 -15.57
CA LYS A 207 19.63 2.47 -15.23
C LYS A 207 19.56 3.56 -14.15
N THR A 208 18.41 4.21 -14.00
CA THR A 208 18.28 5.42 -13.19
C THR A 208 17.43 5.23 -11.94
N MET A 209 16.51 4.27 -11.96
CA MET A 209 15.58 4.02 -10.87
C MET A 209 15.94 2.73 -10.14
N LYS A 210 16.02 2.78 -8.82
CA LYS A 210 16.34 1.61 -7.97
C LYS A 210 15.43 1.60 -6.74
N ASN A 211 15.44 0.50 -6.02
CA ASN A 211 14.88 0.37 -4.70
C ASN A 211 16.03 0.06 -3.73
N ASP A 212 16.32 0.95 -2.79
CA ASP A 212 17.45 0.81 -1.85
C ASP A 212 17.33 -0.43 -0.96
N PHE A 213 16.14 -1.00 -0.81
CA PHE A 213 15.99 -2.27 -0.10
C PHE A 213 16.55 -3.48 -0.87
N GLU A 214 16.69 -3.37 -2.19
CA GLU A 214 17.18 -4.49 -3.01
C GLU A 214 18.56 -4.96 -2.56
N GLU A 215 19.47 -4.06 -2.17
CA GLU A 215 20.81 -4.42 -1.71
C GLU A 215 20.77 -5.36 -0.51
N SER A 216 20.03 -4.99 0.53
CA SER A 216 19.88 -5.79 1.75
C SER A 216 19.13 -7.10 1.50
N VAL A 217 18.05 -7.01 0.75
CA VAL A 217 17.16 -8.15 0.50
C VAL A 217 17.83 -9.17 -0.42
N PHE A 218 18.49 -8.73 -1.48
CA PHE A 218 19.17 -9.65 -2.43
C PHE A 218 20.38 -10.35 -1.80
N MET A 219 21.07 -9.68 -0.87
CA MET A 219 22.15 -10.31 -0.11
C MET A 219 21.63 -11.45 0.77
N LYS A 220 20.48 -11.27 1.40
CA LYS A 220 19.88 -12.26 2.32
C LYS A 220 19.06 -13.32 1.58
N PHE A 221 18.40 -12.94 0.50
CA PHE A 221 17.47 -13.76 -0.28
C PHE A 221 17.84 -13.69 -1.78
N PRO A 222 18.91 -14.37 -2.21
CA PRO A 222 19.41 -14.29 -3.59
C PRO A 222 18.41 -14.79 -4.63
N GLU A 223 17.42 -15.60 -4.22
CA GLU A 223 16.33 -16.04 -5.09
C GLU A 223 15.49 -14.86 -5.60
N ILE A 224 15.32 -13.79 -4.81
CA ILE A 224 14.59 -12.60 -5.23
C ILE A 224 15.39 -11.84 -6.30
N ALA A 225 16.72 -11.75 -6.15
CA ALA A 225 17.58 -11.18 -7.19
C ALA A 225 17.47 -11.98 -8.50
N ALA A 226 17.52 -13.32 -8.41
CA ALA A 226 17.40 -14.19 -9.58
C ALA A 226 16.05 -14.03 -10.30
N ILE A 227 14.95 -13.77 -9.58
CA ILE A 227 13.65 -13.44 -10.18
C ILE A 227 13.75 -12.15 -10.99
N LYS A 228 14.36 -11.09 -10.44
CA LYS A 228 14.53 -9.81 -11.15
C LYS A 228 15.35 -9.99 -12.42
N ASP A 229 16.47 -10.72 -12.36
CA ASP A 229 17.30 -11.01 -13.52
C ASP A 229 16.51 -11.80 -14.58
N LYS A 230 15.75 -12.81 -14.13
CA LYS A 230 14.91 -13.61 -15.02
C LYS A 230 13.83 -12.79 -15.73
N LEU A 231 13.25 -11.79 -15.06
CA LEU A 231 12.30 -10.89 -15.69
C LEU A 231 12.95 -10.07 -16.80
N TYR A 232 14.17 -9.59 -16.60
CA TYR A 232 14.93 -8.91 -17.66
C TYR A 232 15.28 -9.86 -18.82
N ASP A 233 15.68 -11.10 -18.54
CA ASP A 233 15.93 -12.12 -19.58
C ASP A 233 14.69 -12.41 -20.43
N LEU A 234 13.50 -12.30 -19.84
CA LEU A 234 12.21 -12.46 -20.49
C LEU A 234 11.75 -11.20 -21.23
N GLY A 235 12.55 -10.13 -21.22
CA GLY A 235 12.27 -8.91 -21.98
C GLY A 235 11.54 -7.81 -21.19
N ALA A 236 11.55 -7.84 -19.87
CA ALA A 236 11.02 -6.73 -19.08
C ALA A 236 11.80 -5.43 -19.38
N ILE A 237 11.09 -4.34 -19.64
CA ILE A 237 11.68 -3.01 -19.85
C ILE A 237 12.26 -2.50 -18.53
N TYR A 238 11.51 -2.71 -17.44
CA TYR A 238 11.89 -2.38 -16.07
C TYR A 238 11.41 -3.48 -15.13
N ALA A 239 12.23 -3.84 -14.16
CA ALA A 239 11.91 -4.77 -13.07
C ALA A 239 12.52 -4.27 -11.76
N SER A 240 11.74 -4.32 -10.69
CA SER A 240 12.16 -3.86 -9.35
C SER A 240 11.39 -4.60 -8.28
N MET A 241 11.98 -4.67 -7.10
CA MET A 241 11.25 -5.01 -5.88
C MET A 241 10.28 -3.86 -5.52
N SER A 242 9.13 -4.20 -4.95
CA SER A 242 8.14 -3.22 -4.50
C SER A 242 7.80 -3.44 -3.01
#